data_e908ab38adf234c758e579a7997d8fcd
#
_entry.id   e908ab38adf234c758e579a7997d8fcd
#
_cell.length_a   1.000
_cell.length_b   1.000
_cell.length_c   1.000
_cell.angle_alpha   90.00
_cell.angle_beta   90.00
_cell.angle_gamma   90.00
#
_symmetry.space_group_name_H-M   'P 1'
#
loop_
_entity.id
_entity.type
_entity.pdbx_description
1 polymer ?
#
loop_
_entity_poly.entity_id
_entity_poly.type
_entity_poly.pdbx_seq_one_letter_code
_entity_poly.pdbx_strand_id
1 'polypeptide(L)'
;MFLPYGDTPNPPGVSYVNNLLIAINIGIFLFLTLPLSFSRPDLNDPLLLDYLQALGARGYISAEQVLQQVSAYDLVVFRYGFRPGSASLVTLFSSMFLHGGWMHLVGNMLFLWIFGDNVEQRLGRVRYLLGYLLAGAAATLFFALFVPGSQIPLVGASGAISGVLGCYFLWFPRNQVKTFVFLFPLLMHTFYLPARLVLGFYLVLDNLIPFLINGGRASGVAHGAHIGGFLFGLAMAWGFNRWQAVQAIRQEADFE
;
A
#
# COMPACT_ATOMS: atom_id res chain seq x y z
N MET A 1 6.01 -19.06 -10.74
CA MET A 1 6.02 -18.00 -9.71
C MET A 1 7.10 -17.01 -10.10
N PHE A 2 6.75 -15.70 -10.10
CA PHE A 2 7.68 -14.60 -10.31
C PHE A 2 7.82 -13.86 -8.99
N LEU A 3 9.03 -13.85 -8.42
CA LEU A 3 9.29 -13.24 -7.11
C LEU A 3 10.40 -12.19 -7.24
N PRO A 4 10.09 -10.89 -7.23
CA PRO A 4 11.09 -9.85 -7.08
C PRO A 4 11.67 -9.92 -5.66
N TYR A 5 12.99 -9.80 -5.51
CA TYR A 5 13.66 -9.89 -4.20
C TYR A 5 14.75 -8.83 -3.99
N GLY A 6 14.95 -7.94 -4.95
CA GLY A 6 15.89 -6.83 -4.87
C GLY A 6 15.97 -6.08 -6.17
N ASP A 7 16.73 -5.01 -6.18
CA ASP A 7 17.05 -4.23 -7.38
C ASP A 7 18.55 -3.91 -7.47
N THR A 8 18.95 -3.23 -8.53
CA THR A 8 20.34 -2.80 -8.74
C THR A 8 20.40 -1.69 -9.81
N PRO A 9 21.25 -0.66 -9.64
CA PRO A 9 22.10 -0.40 -8.48
C PRO A 9 21.31 0.09 -7.27
N ASN A 10 21.77 -0.26 -6.07
CA ASN A 10 21.24 0.29 -4.82
C ASN A 10 22.09 1.48 -4.36
N PRO A 11 21.47 2.52 -3.79
CA PRO A 11 22.20 3.66 -3.25
C PRO A 11 23.00 3.24 -2.01
N PRO A 12 24.17 3.86 -1.77
CA PRO A 12 24.92 3.61 -0.56
C PRO A 12 24.21 4.23 0.65
N GLY A 13 24.24 3.52 1.79
CA GLY A 13 23.70 4.02 3.06
C GLY A 13 22.48 3.29 3.57
N VAL A 14 21.94 3.74 4.71
CA VAL A 14 20.79 3.13 5.39
C VAL A 14 19.57 4.01 5.21
N SER A 15 18.48 3.42 4.75
CA SER A 15 17.17 4.06 4.59
C SER A 15 16.38 3.90 5.89
N TYR A 16 16.60 4.83 6.82
CA TYR A 16 16.08 4.73 8.18
C TYR A 16 14.56 4.82 8.26
N VAL A 17 13.93 5.72 7.49
CA VAL A 17 12.47 5.90 7.53
C VAL A 17 11.77 4.75 6.85
N ASN A 18 12.30 4.26 5.73
CA ASN A 18 11.80 3.08 5.06
C ASN A 18 11.82 1.85 5.97
N ASN A 19 12.98 1.61 6.62
CA ASN A 19 13.12 0.51 7.57
C ASN A 19 12.21 0.67 8.79
N LEU A 20 12.01 1.90 9.28
CA LEU A 20 11.08 2.20 10.37
C LEU A 20 9.62 1.91 9.98
N LEU A 21 9.20 2.31 8.78
CA LEU A 21 7.86 2.01 8.26
C LEU A 21 7.64 0.49 8.15
N ILE A 22 8.63 -0.25 7.65
CA ILE A 22 8.59 -1.71 7.60
C ILE A 22 8.46 -2.28 9.02
N ALA A 23 9.29 -1.83 9.96
CA ALA A 23 9.28 -2.30 11.33
C ALA A 23 7.94 -2.00 12.05
N ILE A 24 7.37 -0.81 11.83
CA ILE A 24 6.05 -0.44 12.39
C ILE A 24 4.96 -1.37 11.85
N ASN A 25 4.90 -1.61 10.54
CA ASN A 25 3.90 -2.49 9.94
C ASN A 25 4.03 -3.94 10.44
N ILE A 26 5.26 -4.45 10.52
CA ILE A 26 5.52 -5.78 11.10
C ILE A 26 5.13 -5.80 12.58
N GLY A 27 5.49 -4.79 13.36
CA GLY A 27 5.15 -4.69 14.77
C GLY A 27 3.64 -4.67 15.00
N ILE A 28 2.89 -3.83 14.28
CA ILE A 28 1.42 -3.80 14.36
C ILE A 28 0.84 -5.16 13.96
N PHE A 29 1.37 -5.82 12.96
CA PHE A 29 0.88 -7.13 12.56
C PHE A 29 1.12 -8.19 13.64
N LEU A 30 2.32 -8.26 14.19
CA LEU A 30 2.68 -9.29 15.17
C LEU A 30 2.00 -9.08 16.53
N PHE A 31 1.87 -7.81 16.98
CA PHE A 31 1.39 -7.49 18.33
C PHE A 31 -0.10 -7.10 18.40
N LEU A 32 -0.72 -6.74 17.27
CA LEU A 32 -2.14 -6.39 17.22
C LEU A 32 -2.91 -7.36 16.31
N THR A 33 -2.57 -7.41 15.02
CA THR A 33 -3.33 -8.18 14.02
C THR A 33 -3.35 -9.65 14.37
N LEU A 34 -2.18 -10.26 14.56
CA LEU A 34 -2.05 -11.70 14.76
C LEU A 34 -2.77 -12.19 16.02
N PRO A 35 -2.58 -11.60 17.23
CA PRO A 35 -3.29 -12.03 18.42
C PRO A 35 -4.81 -11.87 18.31
N LEU A 36 -5.27 -10.73 17.77
CA LEU A 36 -6.71 -10.45 17.65
C LEU A 36 -7.40 -11.29 16.57
N SER A 37 -6.68 -11.75 15.56
CA SER A 37 -7.22 -12.65 14.52
C SER A 37 -7.59 -14.04 15.09
N PHE A 38 -6.97 -14.45 16.20
CA PHE A 38 -7.31 -15.69 16.91
C PHE A 38 -8.18 -15.47 18.14
N SER A 39 -8.50 -14.22 18.46
CA SER A 39 -9.36 -13.86 19.59
C SER A 39 -10.82 -13.73 19.13
N ARG A 40 -11.74 -14.18 19.99
CA ARG A 40 -13.17 -13.99 19.76
C ARG A 40 -13.58 -12.53 19.97
N PRO A 41 -14.57 -12.02 19.22
CA PRO A 41 -15.10 -10.68 19.44
C PRO A 41 -15.87 -10.61 20.75
N ASP A 42 -15.92 -9.42 21.35
CA ASP A 42 -16.87 -9.15 22.43
C ASP A 42 -18.27 -9.00 21.82
N LEU A 43 -19.18 -9.89 22.22
CA LEU A 43 -20.57 -9.88 21.74
C LEU A 43 -21.37 -8.65 22.22
N ASN A 44 -20.88 -7.95 23.25
CA ASN A 44 -21.49 -6.71 23.77
C ASN A 44 -20.87 -5.45 23.13
N ASP A 45 -19.87 -5.57 22.23
CA ASP A 45 -19.32 -4.41 21.54
C ASP A 45 -20.39 -3.81 20.61
N PRO A 46 -20.79 -2.55 20.81
CA PRO A 46 -21.82 -1.90 19.97
C PRO A 46 -21.42 -1.86 18.50
N LEU A 47 -20.11 -1.90 18.19
CA LEU A 47 -19.59 -1.90 16.83
C LEU A 47 -19.91 -3.21 16.08
N LEU A 48 -20.14 -4.30 16.80
CA LEU A 48 -20.43 -5.60 16.19
C LEU A 48 -21.72 -5.56 15.33
N LEU A 49 -22.74 -4.89 15.82
CA LEU A 49 -24.00 -4.74 15.07
C LEU A 49 -23.80 -3.96 13.78
N ASP A 50 -23.08 -2.85 13.84
CA ASP A 50 -22.77 -2.01 12.66
C ASP A 50 -21.92 -2.80 11.65
N TYR A 51 -20.96 -3.58 12.13
CA TYR A 51 -20.12 -4.44 11.30
C TYR A 51 -20.96 -5.50 10.57
N LEU A 52 -21.83 -6.22 11.27
CA LEU A 52 -22.70 -7.23 10.67
C LEU A 52 -23.66 -6.63 9.63
N GLN A 53 -24.22 -5.46 9.91
CA GLN A 53 -25.05 -4.71 8.97
C GLN A 53 -24.27 -4.31 7.70
N ALA A 54 -23.02 -3.84 7.86
CA ALA A 54 -22.15 -3.48 6.76
C ALA A 54 -21.81 -4.67 5.85
N LEU A 55 -21.73 -5.87 6.41
CA LEU A 55 -21.56 -7.13 5.66
C LEU A 55 -22.86 -7.60 4.97
N GLY A 56 -23.98 -6.87 5.12
CA GLY A 56 -25.27 -7.23 4.54
C GLY A 56 -25.98 -8.35 5.28
N ALA A 57 -25.60 -8.61 6.51
CA ALA A 57 -26.28 -9.57 7.36
C ALA A 57 -27.75 -9.17 7.57
N ARG A 58 -28.69 -10.07 7.22
CA ARG A 58 -30.14 -9.83 7.36
C ARG A 58 -30.74 -10.97 8.17
N GLY A 59 -31.63 -10.63 9.11
CA GLY A 59 -32.31 -11.59 9.96
C GLY A 59 -31.54 -11.94 11.23
N TYR A 60 -31.97 -13.01 11.90
CA TYR A 60 -31.36 -13.47 13.15
C TYR A 60 -30.04 -14.19 12.87
N ILE A 61 -28.97 -13.71 13.51
CA ILE A 61 -27.65 -14.36 13.50
C ILE A 61 -27.38 -14.81 14.94
N SER A 62 -27.11 -16.10 15.15
CA SER A 62 -26.83 -16.61 16.48
C SER A 62 -25.44 -16.16 16.97
N ALA A 63 -25.29 -16.01 18.30
CA ALA A 63 -24.01 -15.71 18.91
C ALA A 63 -22.91 -16.72 18.49
N GLU A 64 -23.29 -17.99 18.34
CA GLU A 64 -22.39 -19.05 17.91
C GLU A 64 -21.85 -18.81 16.50
N GLN A 65 -22.71 -18.40 15.55
CA GLN A 65 -22.30 -18.05 14.18
C GLN A 65 -21.34 -16.87 14.18
N VAL A 66 -21.60 -15.83 14.99
CA VAL A 66 -20.69 -14.70 15.12
C VAL A 66 -19.33 -15.16 15.64
N LEU A 67 -19.30 -15.96 16.71
CA LEU A 67 -18.05 -16.45 17.31
C LEU A 67 -17.24 -17.40 16.40
N GLN A 68 -17.88 -18.00 15.40
CA GLN A 68 -17.22 -18.87 14.43
C GLN A 68 -16.66 -18.10 13.22
N GLN A 69 -17.27 -16.97 12.85
CA GLN A 69 -16.97 -16.28 11.59
C GLN A 69 -16.31 -14.92 11.76
N VAL A 70 -16.41 -14.31 12.95
CA VAL A 70 -15.87 -12.98 13.24
C VAL A 70 -14.78 -13.08 14.30
N SER A 71 -13.65 -12.45 14.06
CA SER A 71 -12.57 -12.28 15.02
C SER A 71 -12.62 -10.90 15.69
N ALA A 72 -11.91 -10.73 16.81
CA ALA A 72 -11.72 -9.42 17.42
C ALA A 72 -10.98 -8.45 16.46
N TYR A 73 -10.13 -8.98 15.59
CA TYR A 73 -9.43 -8.19 14.59
C TYR A 73 -10.37 -7.59 13.52
N ASP A 74 -11.45 -8.29 13.15
CA ASP A 74 -12.43 -7.76 12.19
C ASP A 74 -13.08 -6.48 12.71
N LEU A 75 -13.34 -6.37 14.03
CA LEU A 75 -13.84 -5.14 14.64
C LEU A 75 -12.79 -4.02 14.66
N VAL A 76 -11.50 -4.36 14.85
CA VAL A 76 -10.40 -3.39 14.74
C VAL A 76 -10.29 -2.87 13.30
N VAL A 77 -10.36 -3.75 12.31
CA VAL A 77 -10.37 -3.38 10.88
C VAL A 77 -11.57 -2.50 10.55
N PHE A 78 -12.76 -2.83 11.07
CA PHE A 78 -13.95 -2.02 10.87
C PHE A 78 -13.86 -0.66 11.52
N ARG A 79 -13.21 -0.53 12.68
CA ARG A 79 -13.02 0.74 13.40
C ARG A 79 -11.95 1.63 12.78
N TYR A 80 -10.80 1.07 12.38
CA TYR A 80 -9.59 1.80 11.99
C TYR A 80 -9.24 1.70 10.51
N GLY A 81 -9.85 0.79 9.76
CA GLY A 81 -9.81 0.75 8.31
C GLY A 81 -10.61 1.91 7.70
N PHE A 82 -10.20 2.37 6.54
CA PHE A 82 -10.89 3.47 5.86
C PHE A 82 -12.18 2.98 5.19
N ARG A 83 -13.31 3.54 5.58
CA ARG A 83 -14.61 3.28 4.97
C ARG A 83 -15.08 4.53 4.24
N PRO A 84 -15.22 4.49 2.89
CA PRO A 84 -15.66 5.67 2.13
C PRO A 84 -16.95 6.29 2.62
N GLY A 85 -17.92 5.48 3.06
CA GLY A 85 -19.21 5.95 3.59
C GLY A 85 -19.14 6.49 5.03
N SER A 86 -17.99 6.38 5.73
CA SER A 86 -17.78 6.87 7.10
C SER A 86 -16.33 7.34 7.27
N ALA A 87 -15.85 8.15 6.31
CA ALA A 87 -14.48 8.60 6.25
C ALA A 87 -14.10 9.52 7.42
N SER A 88 -12.89 9.36 7.94
CA SER A 88 -12.29 10.25 8.95
C SER A 88 -10.78 10.41 8.72
N LEU A 89 -10.18 11.46 9.27
CA LEU A 89 -8.73 11.64 9.22
C LEU A 89 -7.99 10.49 9.93
N VAL A 90 -8.54 9.98 11.03
CA VAL A 90 -7.93 8.86 11.74
C VAL A 90 -7.89 7.63 10.82
N THR A 91 -9.01 7.25 10.22
CA THR A 91 -9.10 6.06 9.37
C THR A 91 -8.32 6.23 8.06
N LEU A 92 -8.16 7.47 7.56
CA LEU A 92 -7.36 7.77 6.39
C LEU A 92 -5.88 7.36 6.57
N PHE A 93 -5.34 7.53 7.77
CA PHE A 93 -3.94 7.20 8.05
C PHE A 93 -3.78 5.84 8.74
N SER A 94 -4.64 5.48 9.69
CA SER A 94 -4.52 4.20 10.41
C SER A 94 -4.69 3.00 9.49
N SER A 95 -5.53 3.10 8.47
CA SER A 95 -5.74 2.03 7.48
C SER A 95 -4.46 1.60 6.76
N MET A 96 -3.48 2.49 6.61
CA MET A 96 -2.20 2.19 5.95
C MET A 96 -1.33 1.19 6.74
N PHE A 97 -1.61 0.99 8.02
CA PHE A 97 -0.81 0.14 8.92
C PHE A 97 -1.50 -1.17 9.29
N LEU A 98 -2.74 -1.37 8.87
CA LEU A 98 -3.49 -2.61 9.09
C LEU A 98 -3.33 -3.55 7.90
N HIS A 99 -3.24 -4.86 8.15
CA HIS A 99 -3.07 -5.86 7.10
C HIS A 99 -4.01 -7.05 7.32
N GLY A 100 -4.68 -7.49 6.26
CA GLY A 100 -5.67 -8.57 6.30
C GLY A 100 -5.08 -9.99 6.40
N GLY A 101 -3.75 -10.14 6.48
CA GLY A 101 -3.09 -11.45 6.61
C GLY A 101 -1.63 -11.44 6.20
N TRP A 102 -0.96 -12.57 6.40
CA TRP A 102 0.48 -12.74 6.16
C TRP A 102 0.92 -12.37 4.74
N MET A 103 0.22 -12.87 3.72
CA MET A 103 0.60 -12.61 2.32
C MET A 103 0.45 -11.13 1.97
N HIS A 104 -0.55 -10.46 2.56
CA HIS A 104 -0.76 -9.03 2.37
C HIS A 104 0.38 -8.21 3.01
N LEU A 105 0.78 -8.56 4.24
CA LEU A 105 1.92 -7.91 4.90
C LEU A 105 3.22 -8.17 4.14
N VAL A 106 3.55 -9.44 3.88
CA VAL A 106 4.82 -9.83 3.25
C VAL A 106 4.96 -9.19 1.87
N GLY A 107 3.89 -9.20 1.06
CA GLY A 107 3.89 -8.52 -0.25
C GLY A 107 4.18 -7.03 -0.13
N ASN A 108 3.50 -6.33 0.79
CA ASN A 108 3.74 -4.90 1.04
C ASN A 108 5.17 -4.63 1.51
N MET A 109 5.66 -5.37 2.49
CA MET A 109 7.00 -5.16 3.03
C MET A 109 8.10 -5.49 2.02
N LEU A 110 7.89 -6.50 1.19
CA LEU A 110 8.82 -6.84 0.12
C LEU A 110 8.96 -5.69 -0.91
N PHE A 111 7.84 -5.13 -1.36
CA PHE A 111 7.88 -4.01 -2.31
C PHE A 111 8.48 -2.75 -1.67
N LEU A 112 8.14 -2.48 -0.41
CA LEU A 112 8.72 -1.34 0.32
C LEU A 112 10.22 -1.52 0.54
N TRP A 113 10.67 -2.74 0.84
CA TRP A 113 12.08 -3.10 0.97
C TRP A 113 12.87 -2.89 -0.33
N ILE A 114 12.32 -3.34 -1.49
CA ILE A 114 13.01 -3.29 -2.77
C ILE A 114 13.11 -1.87 -3.33
N PHE A 115 12.04 -1.07 -3.20
CA PHE A 115 11.92 0.19 -3.92
C PHE A 115 12.00 1.43 -3.03
N GLY A 116 11.73 1.28 -1.74
CA GLY A 116 11.60 2.41 -0.81
C GLY A 116 12.93 3.07 -0.48
N ASP A 117 14.00 2.32 -0.39
CA ASP A 117 15.33 2.80 -0.06
C ASP A 117 15.87 3.80 -1.09
N ASN A 118 15.76 3.47 -2.37
CA ASN A 118 16.14 4.35 -3.48
C ASN A 118 15.37 5.68 -3.44
N VAL A 119 14.07 5.62 -3.16
CA VAL A 119 13.22 6.81 -3.11
C VAL A 119 13.52 7.65 -1.87
N GLU A 120 13.75 7.02 -0.70
CA GLU A 120 14.15 7.74 0.51
C GLU A 120 15.49 8.46 0.32
N GLN A 121 16.49 7.79 -0.26
CA GLN A 121 17.81 8.38 -0.50
C GLN A 121 17.72 9.62 -1.42
N ARG A 122 16.81 9.60 -2.40
CA ARG A 122 16.64 10.75 -3.31
C ARG A 122 15.86 11.91 -2.69
N LEU A 123 14.80 11.63 -1.92
CA LEU A 123 13.95 12.65 -1.29
C LEU A 123 14.56 13.21 0.00
N GLY A 124 15.33 12.39 0.70
CA GLY A 124 15.69 12.60 2.11
C GLY A 124 14.55 12.17 3.05
N ARG A 125 14.90 11.88 4.29
CA ARG A 125 14.05 11.23 5.30
C ARG A 125 12.69 11.89 5.52
N VAL A 126 12.68 13.22 5.76
CA VAL A 126 11.44 13.95 6.09
C VAL A 126 10.47 13.97 4.89
N ARG A 127 11.00 14.31 3.70
CA ARG A 127 10.16 14.36 2.48
C ARG A 127 9.65 12.99 2.08
N TYR A 128 10.45 11.94 2.32
CA TYR A 128 10.04 10.56 2.09
C TYR A 128 8.86 10.17 2.98
N LEU A 129 8.94 10.43 4.30
CA LEU A 129 7.83 10.14 5.23
C LEU A 129 6.56 10.89 4.84
N LEU A 130 6.67 12.21 4.60
CA LEU A 130 5.53 13.01 4.19
C LEU A 130 4.96 12.54 2.85
N GLY A 131 5.82 12.25 1.88
CA GLY A 131 5.43 11.73 0.56
C GLY A 131 4.72 10.38 0.66
N TYR A 132 5.20 9.47 1.50
CA TYR A 132 4.56 8.18 1.77
C TYR A 132 3.14 8.34 2.34
N LEU A 133 2.99 9.16 3.39
CA LEU A 133 1.69 9.41 4.01
C LEU A 133 0.71 10.11 3.06
N LEU A 134 1.18 11.11 2.32
CA LEU A 134 0.36 11.82 1.33
C LEU A 134 -0.05 10.93 0.15
N ALA A 135 0.86 10.06 -0.31
CA ALA A 135 0.55 9.09 -1.36
C ALA A 135 -0.51 8.10 -0.91
N GLY A 136 -0.43 7.60 0.33
CA GLY A 136 -1.46 6.74 0.89
C GLY A 136 -2.81 7.43 1.04
N ALA A 137 -2.82 8.68 1.50
CA ALA A 137 -4.05 9.48 1.57
C ALA A 137 -4.65 9.71 0.17
N ALA A 138 -3.84 10.12 -0.81
CA ALA A 138 -4.28 10.32 -2.18
C ALA A 138 -4.82 9.02 -2.82
N ALA A 139 -4.15 7.90 -2.59
CA ALA A 139 -4.58 6.57 -3.02
C ALA A 139 -5.97 6.21 -2.47
N THR A 140 -6.14 6.39 -1.16
CA THR A 140 -7.37 6.08 -0.44
C THR A 140 -8.52 6.97 -0.90
N LEU A 141 -8.27 8.27 -1.06
CA LEU A 141 -9.27 9.22 -1.56
C LEU A 141 -9.64 8.95 -3.02
N PHE A 142 -8.66 8.62 -3.86
CA PHE A 142 -8.92 8.22 -5.25
C PHE A 142 -9.83 6.99 -5.32
N PHE A 143 -9.57 5.97 -4.51
CA PHE A 143 -10.44 4.79 -4.41
C PHE A 143 -11.86 5.15 -3.98
N ALA A 144 -12.01 6.05 -3.00
CA ALA A 144 -13.31 6.47 -2.49
C ALA A 144 -14.21 7.12 -3.55
N LEU A 145 -13.64 7.74 -4.59
CA LEU A 145 -14.41 8.32 -5.72
C LEU A 145 -15.26 7.28 -6.47
N PHE A 146 -14.83 6.02 -6.48
CA PHE A 146 -15.53 4.94 -7.21
C PHE A 146 -16.51 4.16 -6.34
N VAL A 147 -16.40 4.27 -5.02
CA VAL A 147 -17.24 3.57 -4.05
C VAL A 147 -17.65 4.47 -2.87
N PRO A 148 -18.22 5.67 -3.10
CA PRO A 148 -18.36 6.72 -2.08
C PRO A 148 -19.23 6.32 -0.87
N GLY A 149 -20.16 5.37 -1.04
CA GLY A 149 -21.04 4.89 0.05
C GLY A 149 -20.60 3.61 0.71
N SER A 150 -19.43 3.04 0.33
CA SER A 150 -19.00 1.74 0.84
C SER A 150 -18.71 1.79 2.34
N GLN A 151 -19.25 0.80 3.07
CA GLN A 151 -18.92 0.54 4.47
C GLN A 151 -17.87 -0.57 4.63
N ILE A 152 -17.39 -1.14 3.51
CA ILE A 152 -16.31 -2.14 3.54
C ILE A 152 -14.98 -1.44 3.80
N PRO A 153 -14.24 -1.83 4.86
CA PRO A 153 -12.98 -1.18 5.20
C PRO A 153 -11.90 -1.44 4.15
N LEU A 154 -11.20 -0.40 3.74
CA LEU A 154 -9.92 -0.47 3.02
C LEU A 154 -8.80 -0.50 4.04
N VAL A 155 -7.86 -1.43 3.90
CA VAL A 155 -6.65 -1.55 4.73
C VAL A 155 -5.43 -1.92 3.89
N GLY A 156 -4.26 -1.54 4.35
CA GLY A 156 -2.97 -1.90 3.77
C GLY A 156 -2.09 -0.71 3.39
N ALA A 157 -0.80 -0.92 3.48
CA ALA A 157 0.22 0.05 3.08
C ALA A 157 0.29 0.27 1.56
N SER A 158 -0.37 -0.59 0.78
CA SER A 158 -0.15 -0.75 -0.67
C SER A 158 -0.44 0.51 -1.49
N GLY A 159 -1.40 1.34 -1.07
CA GLY A 159 -1.66 2.63 -1.72
C GLY A 159 -0.48 3.60 -1.60
N ALA A 160 0.09 3.72 -0.39
CA ALA A 160 1.29 4.52 -0.16
C ALA A 160 2.53 3.95 -0.87
N ILE A 161 2.69 2.62 -0.84
CA ILE A 161 3.75 1.91 -1.56
C ILE A 161 3.62 2.14 -3.07
N SER A 162 2.41 2.12 -3.63
CA SER A 162 2.20 2.44 -5.04
C SER A 162 2.69 3.85 -5.39
N GLY A 163 2.58 4.81 -4.47
CA GLY A 163 3.19 6.14 -4.62
C GLY A 163 4.73 6.09 -4.66
N VAL A 164 5.34 5.27 -3.81
CA VAL A 164 6.79 5.00 -3.87
C VAL A 164 7.17 4.39 -5.22
N LEU A 165 6.39 3.43 -5.73
CA LEU A 165 6.61 2.81 -7.04
C LEU A 165 6.47 3.82 -8.20
N GLY A 166 5.54 4.76 -8.11
CA GLY A 166 5.39 5.86 -9.07
C GLY A 166 6.62 6.77 -9.13
N CYS A 167 7.17 7.14 -7.95
CA CYS A 167 8.43 7.86 -7.86
C CYS A 167 9.60 7.06 -8.45
N TYR A 168 9.70 5.80 -8.07
CA TYR A 168 10.74 4.92 -8.56
C TYR A 168 10.70 4.76 -10.08
N PHE A 169 9.51 4.57 -10.67
CA PHE A 169 9.30 4.46 -12.11
C PHE A 169 9.86 5.65 -12.90
N LEU A 170 9.68 6.86 -12.36
CA LEU A 170 10.16 8.09 -13.01
C LEU A 170 11.67 8.30 -12.81
N TRP A 171 12.17 8.04 -11.59
CA TRP A 171 13.54 8.40 -11.21
C TRP A 171 14.59 7.36 -11.54
N PHE A 172 14.20 6.07 -11.53
CA PHE A 172 15.13 4.95 -11.68
C PHE A 172 14.82 4.06 -12.90
N PRO A 173 14.69 4.67 -14.11
CA PRO A 173 14.23 3.96 -15.31
C PRO A 173 15.19 2.88 -15.79
N ARG A 174 16.47 2.98 -15.42
CA ARG A 174 17.54 2.07 -15.85
C ARG A 174 17.88 1.00 -14.82
N ASN A 175 17.35 1.12 -13.59
CA ASN A 175 17.54 0.08 -12.58
C ASN A 175 16.92 -1.23 -13.03
N GLN A 176 17.49 -2.33 -12.56
CA GLN A 176 17.02 -3.67 -12.86
C GLN A 176 16.51 -4.33 -11.58
N VAL A 177 15.36 -4.97 -11.69
CA VAL A 177 14.76 -5.75 -10.61
C VAL A 177 15.22 -7.18 -10.72
N LYS A 178 15.82 -7.70 -9.65
CA LYS A 178 16.22 -9.10 -9.51
C LYS A 178 14.98 -9.93 -9.26
N THR A 179 14.56 -10.70 -10.26
CA THR A 179 13.33 -11.50 -10.20
C THR A 179 13.68 -12.97 -10.30
N PHE A 180 13.34 -13.72 -9.25
CA PHE A 180 13.47 -15.18 -9.27
C PHE A 180 12.24 -15.78 -9.94
N VAL A 181 12.49 -16.57 -10.99
CA VAL A 181 11.46 -17.29 -11.73
C VAL A 181 11.55 -18.76 -11.39
N PHE A 182 10.45 -19.31 -10.88
CA PHE A 182 10.30 -20.71 -10.51
C PHE A 182 9.18 -21.35 -11.31
N LEU A 183 9.54 -22.19 -12.27
CA LEU A 183 8.64 -23.02 -13.08
C LEU A 183 9.14 -24.48 -13.04
N PHE A 184 8.86 -25.13 -11.90
CA PHE A 184 9.30 -26.52 -11.68
C PHE A 184 8.67 -27.48 -12.69
N PRO A 185 9.46 -28.45 -13.24
CA PRO A 185 10.91 -28.66 -13.07
C PRO A 185 11.76 -27.92 -14.11
N LEU A 186 11.18 -27.09 -14.98
CA LEU A 186 11.79 -26.62 -16.23
C LEU A 186 12.72 -25.41 -16.06
N LEU A 187 12.44 -24.51 -15.12
CA LEU A 187 13.18 -23.26 -14.98
C LEU A 187 13.28 -22.82 -13.51
N MET A 188 14.51 -22.65 -13.05
CA MET A 188 14.82 -22.03 -11.76
C MET A 188 15.98 -21.06 -12.00
N HIS A 189 15.65 -19.78 -12.24
CA HIS A 189 16.67 -18.81 -12.60
C HIS A 189 16.31 -17.39 -12.11
N THR A 190 17.35 -16.60 -11.84
CA THR A 190 17.19 -15.16 -11.55
C THR A 190 17.37 -14.35 -12.83
N PHE A 191 16.36 -13.55 -13.14
CA PHE A 191 16.39 -12.59 -14.23
C PHE A 191 16.56 -11.17 -13.70
N TYR A 192 17.26 -10.35 -14.46
CA TYR A 192 17.40 -8.92 -14.23
C TYR A 192 16.49 -8.21 -15.20
N LEU A 193 15.32 -7.76 -14.73
CA LEU A 193 14.31 -7.13 -15.55
C LEU A 193 14.35 -5.61 -15.36
N PRO A 194 14.23 -4.81 -16.44
CA PRO A 194 14.13 -3.36 -16.32
C PRO A 194 13.01 -2.97 -15.36
N ALA A 195 13.29 -2.10 -14.37
CA ALA A 195 12.31 -1.70 -13.37
C ALA A 195 11.04 -1.11 -13.99
N ARG A 196 11.16 -0.33 -15.06
CA ARG A 196 10.00 0.19 -15.79
C ARG A 196 9.10 -0.91 -16.35
N LEU A 197 9.67 -2.01 -16.81
CA LEU A 197 8.89 -3.14 -17.31
C LEU A 197 8.10 -3.78 -16.15
N VAL A 198 8.78 -4.09 -15.05
CA VAL A 198 8.16 -4.71 -13.86
C VAL A 198 7.05 -3.82 -13.29
N LEU A 199 7.34 -2.53 -13.10
CA LEU A 199 6.37 -1.57 -12.56
C LEU A 199 5.27 -1.22 -13.57
N GLY A 200 5.55 -1.26 -14.85
CA GLY A 200 4.55 -1.13 -15.91
C GLY A 200 3.58 -2.31 -15.91
N PHE A 201 4.06 -3.54 -15.75
CA PHE A 201 3.21 -4.72 -15.58
C PHE A 201 2.36 -4.60 -14.31
N TYR A 202 2.97 -4.24 -13.17
CA TYR A 202 2.23 -3.99 -11.94
C TYR A 202 1.10 -2.99 -12.14
N LEU A 203 1.37 -1.84 -12.78
CA LEU A 203 0.36 -0.81 -12.99
C LEU A 203 -0.74 -1.29 -13.96
N VAL A 204 -0.37 -1.86 -15.11
CA VAL A 204 -1.31 -2.17 -16.20
C VAL A 204 -2.02 -3.50 -15.96
N LEU A 205 -1.26 -4.59 -15.76
CA LEU A 205 -1.84 -5.94 -15.70
C LEU A 205 -2.44 -6.25 -14.33
N ASP A 206 -1.77 -5.85 -13.25
CA ASP A 206 -2.21 -6.20 -11.91
C ASP A 206 -3.21 -5.19 -11.33
N ASN A 207 -3.29 -3.97 -11.90
CA ASN A 207 -4.16 -2.93 -11.36
C ASN A 207 -5.12 -2.32 -12.37
N LEU A 208 -4.66 -1.76 -13.49
CA LEU A 208 -5.54 -1.04 -14.41
C LEU A 208 -6.56 -1.97 -15.12
N ILE A 209 -6.10 -3.10 -15.62
CA ILE A 209 -6.99 -4.06 -16.31
C ILE A 209 -8.04 -4.62 -15.34
N PRO A 210 -7.69 -5.16 -14.14
CA PRO A 210 -8.68 -5.60 -13.17
C PRO A 210 -9.62 -4.48 -12.70
N PHE A 211 -9.11 -3.26 -12.54
CA PHE A 211 -9.94 -2.10 -12.21
C PHE A 211 -11.01 -1.83 -13.27
N LEU A 212 -10.63 -1.84 -14.55
CA LEU A 212 -11.57 -1.60 -15.65
C LEU A 212 -12.60 -2.74 -15.79
N ILE A 213 -12.15 -4.00 -15.64
CA ILE A 213 -13.04 -5.17 -15.72
C ILE A 213 -14.06 -5.15 -14.57
N ASN A 214 -13.66 -4.79 -13.36
CA ASN A 214 -14.54 -4.76 -12.19
C ASN A 214 -15.35 -3.46 -12.07
N GLY A 215 -15.24 -2.53 -13.03
CA GLY A 215 -15.93 -1.23 -13.00
C GLY A 215 -15.56 -0.37 -11.78
N GLY A 216 -14.32 -0.47 -11.30
CA GLY A 216 -13.84 0.25 -10.13
C GLY A 216 -14.27 -0.32 -8.78
N ARG A 217 -15.08 -1.38 -8.76
CA ARG A 217 -15.53 -2.04 -7.52
C ARG A 217 -14.40 -2.86 -6.89
N ALA A 218 -14.39 -2.95 -5.55
CA ALA A 218 -13.44 -3.78 -4.84
C ALA A 218 -13.73 -5.27 -5.11
N SER A 219 -12.70 -5.99 -5.55
CA SER A 219 -12.73 -7.46 -5.79
C SER A 219 -11.75 -8.18 -4.85
N GLY A 220 -11.71 -7.76 -3.58
CA GLY A 220 -10.70 -8.23 -2.61
C GLY A 220 -9.39 -7.44 -2.65
N VAL A 221 -9.05 -6.81 -3.79
CA VAL A 221 -7.91 -5.89 -3.95
C VAL A 221 -8.44 -4.52 -4.38
N ALA A 222 -7.97 -3.47 -3.73
CA ALA A 222 -8.37 -2.10 -4.04
C ALA A 222 -7.50 -1.51 -5.18
N HIS A 223 -7.68 -2.04 -6.40
CA HIS A 223 -6.91 -1.62 -7.57
C HIS A 223 -6.94 -0.11 -7.81
N GLY A 224 -8.09 0.55 -7.56
CA GLY A 224 -8.21 2.01 -7.64
C GLY A 224 -7.25 2.74 -6.69
N ALA A 225 -7.06 2.24 -5.46
CA ALA A 225 -6.08 2.82 -4.53
C ALA A 225 -4.65 2.70 -5.06
N HIS A 226 -4.29 1.56 -5.65
CA HIS A 226 -2.96 1.36 -6.24
C HIS A 226 -2.71 2.31 -7.41
N ILE A 227 -3.70 2.49 -8.30
CA ILE A 227 -3.61 3.43 -9.42
C ILE A 227 -3.47 4.87 -8.90
N GLY A 228 -4.33 5.28 -7.98
CA GLY A 228 -4.29 6.63 -7.38
C GLY A 228 -2.96 6.94 -6.71
N GLY A 229 -2.43 5.99 -5.92
CA GLY A 229 -1.11 6.10 -5.30
C GLY A 229 0.02 6.24 -6.32
N PHE A 230 0.03 5.39 -7.34
CA PHE A 230 1.06 5.42 -8.38
C PHE A 230 1.06 6.74 -9.16
N LEU A 231 -0.12 7.24 -9.55
CA LEU A 231 -0.25 8.53 -10.23
C LEU A 231 0.20 9.70 -9.34
N PHE A 232 -0.15 9.68 -8.06
CA PHE A 232 0.34 10.67 -7.10
C PHE A 232 1.88 10.63 -7.00
N GLY A 233 2.48 9.45 -6.93
CA GLY A 233 3.93 9.27 -6.90
C GLY A 233 4.62 9.81 -8.15
N LEU A 234 4.06 9.58 -9.35
CA LEU A 234 4.55 10.19 -10.59
C LEU A 234 4.51 11.72 -10.53
N ALA A 235 3.39 12.29 -10.07
CA ALA A 235 3.21 13.74 -9.95
C ALA A 235 4.19 14.34 -8.94
N MET A 236 4.37 13.68 -7.78
CA MET A 236 5.33 14.09 -6.75
C MET A 236 6.76 14.07 -7.28
N ALA A 237 7.15 13.02 -7.98
CA ALA A 237 8.48 12.88 -8.56
C ALA A 237 8.76 13.94 -9.63
N TRP A 238 7.78 14.21 -10.48
CA TRP A 238 7.87 15.27 -11.49
C TRP A 238 7.98 16.66 -10.84
N GLY A 239 7.15 16.96 -9.85
CA GLY A 239 7.17 18.22 -9.11
C GLY A 239 8.51 18.44 -8.38
N PHE A 240 9.06 17.39 -7.77
CA PHE A 240 10.37 17.45 -7.12
C PHE A 240 11.51 17.75 -8.10
N ASN A 241 11.51 17.12 -9.28
CA ASN A 241 12.50 17.44 -10.33
C ASN A 241 12.42 18.91 -10.78
N ARG A 242 11.19 19.44 -10.94
CA ARG A 242 10.98 20.85 -11.30
C ARG A 242 11.47 21.80 -10.21
N TRP A 243 11.17 21.47 -8.95
CA TRP A 243 11.65 22.25 -7.80
C TRP A 243 13.19 22.29 -7.75
N GLN A 244 13.86 21.16 -7.94
CA GLN A 244 15.33 21.11 -7.97
C GLN A 244 15.92 21.96 -9.11
N ALA A 245 15.33 21.91 -10.30
CA ALA A 245 15.76 22.72 -11.43
C ALA A 245 15.65 24.24 -11.15
N VAL A 246 14.54 24.67 -10.51
CA VAL A 246 14.36 26.07 -10.13
C VAL A 246 15.38 26.50 -9.07
N GLN A 247 15.70 25.64 -8.10
CA GLN A 247 16.73 25.97 -7.09
C GLN A 247 18.13 26.11 -7.71
N ALA A 248 18.47 25.26 -8.67
CA ALA A 248 19.75 25.36 -9.38
C ALA A 248 19.89 26.71 -10.12
N ILE A 249 18.86 27.13 -10.86
CA ILE A 249 18.84 28.43 -11.57
C ILE A 249 18.98 29.60 -10.61
N ARG A 250 18.32 29.57 -9.44
CA ARG A 250 18.41 30.64 -8.44
C ARG A 250 19.81 30.75 -7.86
N GLN A 251 20.44 29.61 -7.58
CA GLN A 251 21.82 29.60 -7.07
C GLN A 251 22.82 30.19 -8.06
N GLU A 252 22.65 29.91 -9.35
CA GLU A 252 23.48 30.49 -10.40
C GLU A 252 23.31 32.02 -10.48
N ALA A 253 22.06 32.52 -10.37
CA ALA A 253 21.77 33.96 -10.42
C ALA A 253 22.27 34.75 -9.19
N ASP A 254 22.42 34.10 -8.03
CA ASP A 254 22.95 34.73 -6.81
C ASP A 254 24.50 34.88 -6.82
N PHE A 255 25.18 34.26 -7.78
CA PHE A 255 26.63 34.36 -7.98
C PHE A 255 27.06 35.32 -9.11
N GLU A 256 26.12 35.87 -9.90
CA GLU A 256 26.33 36.91 -10.91
C GLU A 256 26.05 38.31 -10.30
#